data_8d96fd71ca3db79cb6640e1bfe71765e
#
_entry.id   8d96fd71ca3db79cb6640e1bfe71765e
#
_cell.length_a   1.000
_cell.length_b   1.000
_cell.length_c   1.000
_cell.angle_alpha   90.00
_cell.angle_beta   90.00
_cell.angle_gamma   90.00
#
_symmetry.space_group_name_H-M   'P 1'
#
loop_
_entity.id
_entity.type
_entity.pdbx_description
1 polymer ?
#
loop_
_entity_poly.entity_id
_entity_poly.type
_entity_poly.pdbx_seq_one_letter_code
_entity_poly.pdbx_strand_id
1 'polypeptide(L)'
;MGFVVPSVGVLILELRLEFSHSLKDKRQVVKSLKDRLRGKFNVAVSEIEDQEVWQSAVIAAVTVSPHHAHAEQVLQRVEEEAASILGPLLIRAGVEWLS
;
A
#
# COMPACT_ATOMS: atom_id res chain seq x y z
N MET A 1 27.90 -0.51 -22.15
CA MET A 1 26.55 -1.07 -22.10
C MET A 1 25.88 -0.69 -20.80
N GLY A 2 24.68 -0.15 -20.86
CA GLY A 2 23.94 0.26 -19.68
C GLY A 2 23.04 -0.83 -19.16
N PHE A 3 22.54 -0.63 -17.94
CA PHE A 3 21.52 -1.50 -17.36
C PHE A 3 20.15 -1.16 -17.93
N VAL A 4 19.29 -2.17 -18.07
CA VAL A 4 17.89 -1.95 -18.37
C VAL A 4 17.20 -1.48 -17.09
N VAL A 5 16.49 -0.36 -17.19
CA VAL A 5 15.78 0.20 -16.04
C VAL A 5 14.37 -0.39 -16.00
N PRO A 6 14.00 -1.08 -14.92
CA PRO A 6 12.63 -1.60 -14.78
C PRO A 6 11.64 -0.48 -14.49
N SER A 7 10.35 -0.79 -14.63
CA SER A 7 9.29 0.07 -14.12
C SER A 7 9.11 -0.17 -12.63
N VAL A 8 9.10 0.91 -11.86
CA VAL A 8 8.88 0.87 -10.41
C VAL A 8 7.76 1.84 -10.07
N GLY A 9 6.69 1.30 -9.51
CA GLY A 9 5.54 2.10 -9.10
C GLY A 9 5.25 1.95 -7.63
N VAL A 10 4.73 3.02 -7.02
CA VAL A 10 4.36 3.06 -5.61
C VAL A 10 2.89 3.43 -5.50
N LEU A 11 2.12 2.58 -4.84
CA LEU A 11 0.73 2.87 -4.46
C LEU A 11 0.74 3.43 -3.05
N ILE A 12 0.19 4.62 -2.87
CA ILE A 12 0.05 5.27 -1.56
C ILE A 12 -1.40 5.14 -1.12
N LEU A 13 -1.61 4.63 0.10
CA LEU A 13 -2.94 4.45 0.69
C LEU A 13 -3.02 5.28 1.96
N GLU A 14 -4.00 6.17 2.03
CA GLU A 14 -4.28 6.94 3.24
C GLU A 14 -5.48 6.34 3.96
N LEU A 15 -5.31 5.99 5.22
CA LEU A 15 -6.31 5.34 6.05
C LEU A 15 -6.74 6.26 7.18
N ARG A 16 -8.04 6.23 7.50
CA ARG A 16 -8.58 6.85 8.71
C ARG A 16 -9.20 5.76 9.57
N LEU A 17 -8.71 5.66 10.80
CA LEU A 17 -9.05 4.59 11.73
C LEU A 17 -9.75 5.17 12.96
N GLU A 18 -10.92 5.81 12.76
CA GLU A 18 -11.64 6.53 13.83
C GLU A 18 -12.04 5.62 14.98
N PHE A 19 -12.24 4.33 14.72
CA PHE A 19 -12.54 3.34 15.76
C PHE A 19 -11.35 3.01 16.65
N SER A 20 -10.15 3.35 16.22
CA SER A 20 -8.93 2.99 16.94
C SER A 20 -8.79 3.81 18.22
N HIS A 21 -8.56 3.14 19.34
CA HIS A 21 -8.38 3.76 20.65
C HIS A 21 -6.96 3.62 21.19
N SER A 22 -6.07 3.00 20.40
CA SER A 22 -4.69 2.79 20.81
C SER A 22 -3.81 2.48 19.60
N LEU A 23 -2.49 2.59 19.79
CA LEU A 23 -1.53 2.14 18.77
C LEU A 23 -1.64 0.64 18.53
N LYS A 24 -2.02 -0.14 19.56
CA LYS A 24 -2.22 -1.58 19.42
C LYS A 24 -3.33 -1.89 18.42
N ASP A 25 -4.47 -1.22 18.52
CA ASP A 25 -5.60 -1.39 17.59
C ASP A 25 -5.16 -1.08 16.16
N LYS A 26 -4.49 0.05 15.98
CA LYS A 26 -3.97 0.46 14.67
C LYS A 26 -2.99 -0.55 14.10
N ARG A 27 -2.02 -1.01 14.92
CA ARG A 27 -1.00 -1.96 14.49
C ARG A 27 -1.61 -3.27 14.00
N GLN A 28 -2.70 -3.73 14.61
CA GLN A 28 -3.39 -4.93 14.16
C GLN A 28 -3.97 -4.76 12.75
N VAL A 29 -4.61 -3.64 12.49
CA VAL A 29 -5.18 -3.35 11.17
C VAL A 29 -4.08 -3.21 10.12
N VAL A 30 -3.04 -2.42 10.42
CA VAL A 30 -1.92 -2.20 9.50
C VAL A 30 -1.18 -3.49 9.20
N LYS A 31 -0.89 -4.29 10.24
CA LYS A 31 -0.22 -5.58 10.06
C LYS A 31 -1.04 -6.53 9.21
N SER A 32 -2.33 -6.63 9.48
CA SER A 32 -3.22 -7.50 8.70
C SER A 32 -3.26 -7.10 7.23
N LEU A 33 -3.37 -5.80 6.95
CA LEU A 33 -3.35 -5.29 5.59
C LEU A 33 -2.02 -5.59 4.89
N LYS A 34 -0.89 -5.31 5.55
CA LYS A 34 0.44 -5.56 4.99
C LYS A 34 0.65 -7.04 4.69
N ASP A 35 0.28 -7.91 5.62
CA ASP A 35 0.45 -9.36 5.45
C ASP A 35 -0.40 -9.87 4.27
N ARG A 36 -1.63 -9.39 4.15
CA ARG A 36 -2.51 -9.78 3.06
C ARG A 36 -1.96 -9.33 1.71
N LEU A 37 -1.53 -8.08 1.60
CA LEU A 37 -1.02 -7.56 0.33
C LEU A 37 0.29 -8.25 -0.08
N ARG A 38 1.21 -8.46 0.86
CA ARG A 38 2.46 -9.16 0.58
C ARG A 38 2.25 -10.63 0.23
N GLY A 39 1.28 -11.26 0.86
CA GLY A 39 0.99 -12.67 0.61
C GLY A 39 0.33 -12.92 -0.74
N LYS A 40 -0.36 -11.93 -1.29
CA LYS A 40 -1.15 -12.08 -2.51
C LYS A 40 -0.49 -11.48 -3.73
N PHE A 41 0.34 -10.46 -3.56
CA PHE A 41 0.92 -9.70 -4.68
C PHE A 41 2.43 -9.57 -4.54
N ASN A 42 3.08 -9.32 -5.68
CA ASN A 42 4.53 -9.05 -5.71
C ASN A 42 4.78 -7.58 -5.32
N VAL A 43 4.64 -7.28 -4.04
CA VAL A 43 4.83 -5.94 -3.50
C VAL A 43 5.61 -5.99 -2.19
N ALA A 44 6.39 -4.94 -1.95
CA ALA A 44 6.90 -4.62 -0.62
C ALA A 44 5.97 -3.57 -0.03
N VAL A 45 5.63 -3.69 1.24
CA VAL A 45 4.64 -2.82 1.89
C VAL A 45 5.21 -2.26 3.18
N SER A 46 5.02 -0.96 3.41
CA SER A 46 5.47 -0.29 4.63
C SER A 46 4.51 0.81 5.02
N GLU A 47 4.39 1.04 6.32
CA GLU A 47 3.76 2.25 6.84
C GLU A 47 4.80 3.37 6.79
N ILE A 48 4.47 4.50 6.16
CA ILE A 48 5.44 5.57 5.87
C ILE A 48 5.23 6.86 6.63
N GLU A 49 4.03 7.10 7.14
CA GLU A 49 3.71 8.29 7.95
C GLU A 49 2.72 7.93 9.04
N ASP A 50 2.65 8.81 10.04
CA ASP A 50 1.69 8.74 11.14
C ASP A 50 1.87 7.49 12.02
N GLN A 51 3.10 6.98 12.12
CA GLN A 51 3.36 5.74 12.85
C GLN A 51 2.96 5.84 14.33
N GLU A 52 3.08 7.02 14.92
CA GLU A 52 2.72 7.26 16.32
C GLU A 52 1.29 7.77 16.50
N VAL A 53 0.56 8.00 15.42
CA VAL A 53 -0.84 8.44 15.45
C VAL A 53 -1.73 7.21 15.30
N TRP A 54 -2.66 7.04 16.23
CA TRP A 54 -3.49 5.81 16.28
C TRP A 54 -4.74 5.86 15.39
N GLN A 55 -5.14 7.04 14.92
CA GLN A 55 -6.37 7.21 14.13
C GLN A 55 -6.13 7.44 12.64
N SER A 56 -4.89 7.39 12.20
CA SER A 56 -4.56 7.51 10.77
C SER A 56 -3.31 6.71 10.43
N ALA A 57 -3.16 6.35 9.17
CA ALA A 57 -1.99 5.66 8.66
C ALA A 57 -1.80 5.98 7.19
N VAL A 58 -0.54 6.04 6.77
CA VAL A 58 -0.18 6.13 5.35
C VAL A 58 0.67 4.91 5.02
N ILE A 59 0.19 4.12 4.07
CA ILE A 59 0.81 2.85 3.67
C ILE A 59 1.30 3.00 2.24
N ALA A 60 2.52 2.53 1.97
CA ALA A 60 3.05 2.45 0.61
C ALA A 60 3.25 1.00 0.22
N ALA A 61 2.82 0.64 -1.00
CA ALA A 61 3.08 -0.65 -1.60
C ALA A 61 3.85 -0.41 -2.90
N VAL A 62 5.01 -1.04 -3.05
CA VAL A 62 5.87 -0.85 -4.21
C VAL A 62 5.97 -2.14 -5.00
N THR A 63 5.88 -2.03 -6.33
CA THR A 63 6.12 -3.16 -7.23
C THR A 63 7.16 -2.79 -8.28
N VAL A 64 7.80 -3.80 -8.81
CA VAL A 64 8.78 -3.69 -9.89
C VAL A 64 8.45 -4.68 -10.98
N SER A 65 8.57 -4.26 -12.23
CA SER A 65 8.37 -5.12 -13.39
C SER A 65 9.19 -4.60 -14.57
N PRO A 66 9.64 -5.48 -15.48
CA PRO A 66 10.24 -5.01 -16.73
C PRO A 66 9.25 -4.29 -17.64
N HIS A 67 7.94 -4.46 -17.39
CA HIS A 67 6.88 -3.88 -18.22
C HIS A 67 5.98 -2.96 -17.39
N HIS A 68 5.89 -1.69 -17.80
CA HIS A 68 5.07 -0.68 -17.12
C HIS A 68 3.61 -1.11 -17.00
N ALA A 69 3.02 -1.65 -18.08
CA ALA A 69 1.63 -2.09 -18.07
C ALA A 69 1.38 -3.19 -17.04
N HIS A 70 2.34 -4.08 -16.85
CA HIS A 70 2.23 -5.12 -15.84
C HIS A 70 2.28 -4.55 -14.42
N ALA A 71 3.24 -3.64 -14.18
CA ALA A 71 3.35 -2.98 -12.88
C ALA A 71 2.07 -2.20 -12.54
N GLU A 72 1.52 -1.49 -13.53
CA GLU A 72 0.26 -0.75 -13.37
C GLU A 72 -0.88 -1.70 -12.99
N GLN A 73 -0.99 -2.85 -13.67
CA GLN A 73 -2.02 -3.84 -13.38
C GLN A 73 -1.87 -4.41 -11.96
N VAL A 74 -0.65 -4.68 -11.53
CA VAL A 74 -0.41 -5.18 -10.16
C VAL A 74 -0.87 -4.15 -9.14
N LEU A 75 -0.49 -2.88 -9.31
CA LEU A 75 -0.88 -1.84 -8.35
C LEU A 75 -2.38 -1.60 -8.34
N GLN A 76 -3.04 -1.70 -9.49
CA GLN A 76 -4.49 -1.58 -9.57
C GLN A 76 -5.18 -2.69 -8.77
N ARG A 77 -4.70 -3.93 -8.89
CA ARG A 77 -5.24 -5.06 -8.12
C ARG A 77 -4.96 -4.92 -6.62
N VAL A 78 -3.80 -4.38 -6.25
CA VAL A 78 -3.47 -4.10 -4.85
C VAL A 78 -4.45 -3.07 -4.28
N GLU A 79 -4.72 -2.02 -5.02
CA GLU A 79 -5.68 -1.00 -4.60
C GLU A 79 -7.08 -1.60 -4.41
N GLU A 80 -7.54 -2.43 -5.35
CA GLU A 80 -8.84 -3.09 -5.26
C GLU A 80 -8.92 -3.99 -4.03
N GLU A 81 -7.86 -4.75 -3.76
CA GLU A 81 -7.79 -5.63 -2.57
C GLU A 81 -7.82 -4.80 -1.28
N ALA A 82 -7.03 -3.73 -1.23
CA ALA A 82 -7.01 -2.83 -0.07
C ALA A 82 -8.39 -2.20 0.16
N ALA A 83 -9.04 -1.75 -0.89
CA ALA A 83 -10.39 -1.17 -0.80
C ALA A 83 -11.41 -2.20 -0.30
N SER A 84 -11.31 -3.44 -0.73
CA SER A 84 -12.16 -4.53 -0.28
C SER A 84 -11.99 -4.82 1.22
N ILE A 85 -10.73 -4.81 1.70
CA ILE A 85 -10.42 -5.06 3.11
C ILE A 85 -10.85 -3.89 3.99
N LEU A 86 -10.54 -2.67 3.56
CA LEU A 86 -10.65 -1.47 4.39
C LEU A 86 -12.01 -0.78 4.29
N GLY A 87 -12.69 -0.89 3.14
CA GLY A 87 -13.95 -0.21 2.92
C GLY A 87 -13.80 1.29 3.16
N PRO A 88 -14.68 1.89 4.01
CA PRO A 88 -14.67 3.34 4.25
C PRO A 88 -13.41 3.83 5.00
N LEU A 89 -12.59 2.94 5.54
CA LEU A 89 -11.35 3.34 6.20
C LEU A 89 -10.32 3.85 5.21
N LEU A 90 -10.39 3.42 3.95
CA LEU A 90 -9.52 3.92 2.88
C LEU A 90 -10.08 5.23 2.37
N ILE A 91 -9.41 6.34 2.68
CA ILE A 91 -9.92 7.66 2.31
C ILE A 91 -9.28 8.21 1.03
N ARG A 92 -8.12 7.69 0.64
CA ARG A 92 -7.43 8.16 -0.56
C ARG A 92 -6.42 7.14 -1.02
N ALA A 93 -6.28 7.00 -2.34
CA ALA A 93 -5.27 6.15 -2.96
C ALA A 93 -4.71 6.84 -4.21
N GLY A 94 -3.42 6.68 -4.45
CA GLY A 94 -2.78 7.24 -5.63
C GLY A 94 -1.50 6.51 -5.96
N VAL A 95 -1.08 6.59 -7.22
CA VAL A 95 0.13 5.93 -7.71
C VAL A 95 1.15 6.97 -8.15
N GLU A 96 2.40 6.75 -7.72
CA GLU A 96 3.57 7.51 -8.17
C GLU A 96 4.51 6.55 -8.90
N TRP A 97 5.06 6.98 -10.02
CA TRP A 97 6.03 6.19 -10.79
C TRP A 97 7.43 6.71 -10.53
N LEU A 98 8.32 5.81 -10.09
CA LEU A 98 9.72 6.12 -9.85
C LEU A 98 10.59 5.84 -11.08
N SER A 99 10.13 4.94 -11.90
CA SER A 99 10.78 4.69 -13.19
C SER A 99 9.87 3.88 -14.12
#